data_337ef2178e9c22ad17200354eb6795d7
#
_entry.id   337ef2178e9c22ad17200354eb6795d7
#
_cell.length_a   1.000
_cell.length_b   1.000
_cell.length_c   1.000
_cell.angle_alpha   90.00
_cell.angle_beta   90.00
_cell.angle_gamma   90.00
#
_symmetry.space_group_name_H-M   'P 1'
#
loop_
_entity.id
_entity.type
_entity.pdbx_description
1 polymer ?
#
loop_
_entity_poly.entity_id
_entity_poly.type
_entity_poly.pdbx_seq_one_letter_code
_entity_poly.pdbx_strand_id
1 'polypeptide(L)'
;SYFVKKHDNVKTNLLVKKIINIKYVIVKTEIDALLLENNLIKKYQPKYNVLLKDDKSYPWICIKNERFPRVFYTRRLIKDGSEYFGPYSSVNVANTIINLIRSIYPIRAENYNFSQKEINTSKDIFLKTHSSKGNFLVLGFSKKPKVISDDFINEQQYNNNISFVRKILNGKLGLIKKNLRDEMLKFSAQSKFEEAQAYKEKIIVIDNYQSRSTIVNPKINIVEV
;
A
#
# COMPACT_ATOMS: atom_id res chain seq x y z
N SER A 1 -10.79 -23.98 10.72
CA SER A 1 -10.44 -23.72 12.12
C SER A 1 -9.38 -24.72 12.59
N TYR A 2 -8.31 -24.25 13.22
CA TYR A 2 -7.21 -25.08 13.72
C TYR A 2 -7.64 -26.05 14.84
N PHE A 3 -8.73 -25.76 15.53
CA PHE A 3 -9.16 -26.51 16.72
C PHE A 3 -10.31 -27.50 16.49
N VAL A 4 -10.97 -27.44 15.34
CA VAL A 4 -12.24 -28.17 15.09
C VAL A 4 -12.06 -29.43 14.23
N LYS A 5 -10.96 -29.56 13.47
CA LYS A 5 -10.72 -30.72 12.59
C LYS A 5 -9.38 -31.38 12.86
N LYS A 6 -9.33 -32.71 12.76
CA LYS A 6 -8.06 -33.42 12.61
C LYS A 6 -7.41 -32.95 11.32
N HIS A 7 -6.21 -32.44 11.43
CA HIS A 7 -5.45 -31.97 10.27
C HIS A 7 -4.61 -33.11 9.72
N ASP A 8 -4.69 -33.37 8.44
CA ASP A 8 -3.86 -34.36 7.73
C ASP A 8 -2.38 -33.94 7.68
N ASN A 9 -2.10 -32.66 7.99
CA ASN A 9 -0.75 -32.11 7.98
C ASN A 9 -0.09 -32.21 9.37
N VAL A 10 0.98 -33.02 9.45
CA VAL A 10 1.77 -33.24 10.68
C VAL A 10 2.26 -31.91 11.29
N LYS A 11 2.66 -30.92 10.46
CA LYS A 11 3.12 -29.61 10.94
C LYS A 11 2.02 -28.82 11.64
N THR A 12 0.79 -28.88 11.13
CA THR A 12 -0.36 -28.20 11.76
C THR A 12 -0.72 -28.87 13.09
N ASN A 13 -0.67 -30.18 13.18
CA ASN A 13 -0.89 -30.92 14.43
C ASN A 13 0.17 -30.58 15.48
N LEU A 14 1.43 -30.46 15.09
CA LEU A 14 2.52 -30.02 15.97
C LEU A 14 2.36 -28.57 16.43
N LEU A 15 1.90 -27.69 15.55
CA LEU A 15 1.60 -26.31 15.92
C LEU A 15 0.51 -26.26 17.00
N VAL A 16 -0.64 -26.91 16.74
CA VAL A 16 -1.79 -26.91 17.67
C VAL A 16 -1.40 -27.43 19.04
N LYS A 17 -0.61 -28.51 19.11
CA LYS A 17 -0.12 -29.09 20.39
C LYS A 17 0.81 -28.13 21.16
N LYS A 18 1.43 -27.17 20.51
CA LYS A 18 2.37 -26.22 21.13
C LYS A 18 1.75 -24.88 21.48
N ILE A 19 0.49 -24.66 21.14
CA ILE A 19 -0.20 -23.42 21.49
C ILE A 19 -0.46 -23.41 22.98
N ILE A 20 0.09 -22.42 23.68
CA ILE A 20 -0.10 -22.19 25.11
C ILE A 20 -1.08 -21.04 25.33
N ASN A 21 -1.06 -20.05 24.44
CA ASN A 21 -1.90 -18.86 24.54
C ASN A 21 -2.25 -18.31 23.16
N ILE A 22 -3.40 -17.65 23.05
CA ILE A 22 -3.89 -17.00 21.84
C ILE A 22 -4.12 -15.53 22.16
N LYS A 23 -3.52 -14.66 21.34
CA LYS A 23 -3.80 -13.24 21.35
C LYS A 23 -4.43 -12.86 20.03
N TYR A 24 -5.42 -11.99 20.07
CA TYR A 24 -6.06 -11.46 18.87
C TYR A 24 -6.04 -9.94 18.87
N VAL A 25 -6.07 -9.34 17.69
CA VAL A 25 -6.21 -7.91 17.48
C VAL A 25 -7.36 -7.70 16.51
N ILE A 26 -8.37 -6.97 16.97
CA ILE A 26 -9.50 -6.60 16.13
C ILE A 26 -9.09 -5.37 15.30
N VAL A 27 -9.21 -5.48 13.99
CA VAL A 27 -8.98 -4.40 13.04
C VAL A 27 -10.25 -4.10 12.26
N LYS A 28 -10.35 -2.90 11.70
CA LYS A 28 -11.60 -2.47 11.05
C LYS A 28 -11.82 -3.11 9.68
N THR A 29 -10.75 -3.59 9.03
CA THR A 29 -10.82 -4.03 7.63
C THR A 29 -9.91 -5.21 7.36
N GLU A 30 -10.23 -5.96 6.29
CA GLU A 30 -9.40 -7.07 5.79
C GLU A 30 -8.00 -6.58 5.37
N ILE A 31 -7.91 -5.40 4.76
CA ILE A 31 -6.61 -4.80 4.38
C ILE A 31 -5.78 -4.49 5.61
N ASP A 32 -6.39 -3.91 6.65
CA ASP A 32 -5.69 -3.66 7.91
C ASP A 32 -5.24 -4.99 8.55
N ALA A 33 -6.06 -6.05 8.46
CA ALA A 33 -5.70 -7.38 8.95
C ALA A 33 -4.50 -7.95 8.18
N LEU A 34 -4.51 -7.88 6.86
CA LEU A 34 -3.42 -8.35 6.00
C LEU A 34 -2.11 -7.57 6.26
N LEU A 35 -2.21 -6.26 6.40
CA LEU A 35 -1.06 -5.41 6.70
C LEU A 35 -0.52 -5.68 8.12
N LEU A 36 -1.41 -5.89 9.09
CA LEU A 36 -1.04 -6.25 10.46
C LEU A 36 -0.38 -7.63 10.50
N GLU A 37 -0.95 -8.63 9.81
CA GLU A 37 -0.39 -9.97 9.70
C GLU A 37 1.04 -9.92 9.17
N ASN A 38 1.28 -9.22 8.06
CA ASN A 38 2.61 -9.07 7.47
C ASN A 38 3.60 -8.40 8.44
N ASN A 39 3.16 -7.36 9.15
CA ASN A 39 4.01 -6.67 10.13
C ASN A 39 4.34 -7.58 11.32
N LEU A 40 3.38 -8.37 11.81
CA LEU A 40 3.60 -9.32 12.90
C LEU A 40 4.53 -10.46 12.48
N ILE A 41 4.36 -11.02 11.28
CA ILE A 41 5.25 -12.05 10.73
C ILE A 41 6.67 -11.51 10.61
N LYS A 42 6.85 -10.30 10.08
CA LYS A 42 8.17 -9.65 9.98
C LYS A 42 8.80 -9.41 11.35
N LYS A 43 8.00 -8.98 12.33
CA LYS A 43 8.48 -8.69 13.69
C LYS A 43 8.86 -9.95 14.47
N TYR A 44 8.02 -10.99 14.41
CA TYR A 44 8.15 -12.16 15.28
C TYR A 44 8.77 -13.38 14.60
N GLN A 45 8.88 -13.38 13.25
CA GLN A 45 9.44 -14.47 12.44
C GLN A 45 8.95 -15.86 12.90
N PRO A 46 7.61 -16.11 12.99
CA PRO A 46 7.05 -17.28 13.63
C PRO A 46 7.51 -18.57 12.97
N LYS A 47 7.97 -19.54 13.78
CA LYS A 47 8.61 -20.79 13.32
C LYS A 47 7.69 -21.64 12.41
N TYR A 48 6.40 -21.65 12.69
CA TYR A 48 5.42 -22.53 12.01
C TYR A 48 4.68 -21.85 10.85
N ASN A 49 4.82 -20.56 10.65
CA ASN A 49 4.26 -19.86 9.50
C ASN A 49 5.19 -20.02 8.26
N VAL A 50 5.24 -21.29 7.78
CA VAL A 50 6.17 -21.67 6.70
C VAL A 50 5.80 -21.01 5.37
N LEU A 51 4.49 -20.84 5.11
CA LEU A 51 3.98 -20.30 3.85
C LEU A 51 4.47 -18.89 3.56
N LEU A 52 4.60 -18.04 4.57
CA LEU A 52 5.03 -16.65 4.40
C LEU A 52 6.55 -16.45 4.65
N LYS A 53 7.28 -17.54 4.89
CA LYS A 53 8.75 -17.53 5.05
C LYS A 53 9.52 -17.92 3.80
N ASP A 54 8.88 -18.59 2.84
CA ASP A 54 9.51 -18.94 1.57
C ASP A 54 9.54 -17.71 0.66
N ASP A 55 10.63 -16.96 0.74
CA ASP A 55 10.83 -15.68 0.04
C ASP A 55 10.78 -15.81 -1.49
N LYS A 56 10.87 -17.01 -2.03
CA LYS A 56 10.93 -17.23 -3.49
C LYS A 56 9.56 -17.37 -4.16
N SER A 57 8.53 -17.71 -3.41
CA SER A 57 7.19 -18.01 -3.97
C SER A 57 6.16 -16.90 -3.76
N TYR A 58 6.33 -16.03 -2.76
CA TYR A 58 5.35 -14.98 -2.42
C TYR A 58 5.73 -13.60 -2.97
N PRO A 59 4.74 -12.80 -3.40
CA PRO A 59 4.98 -11.45 -3.87
C PRO A 59 5.26 -10.49 -2.72
N TRP A 60 6.13 -9.54 -2.98
CA TRP A 60 6.45 -8.38 -2.16
C TRP A 60 6.08 -7.11 -2.91
N ILE A 61 5.73 -6.05 -2.21
CA ILE A 61 5.68 -4.72 -2.80
C ILE A 61 7.03 -4.06 -2.58
N CYS A 62 7.65 -3.64 -3.66
CA CYS A 62 8.96 -2.99 -3.68
C CYS A 62 8.79 -1.50 -3.91
N ILE A 63 9.43 -0.68 -3.06
CA ILE A 63 9.75 0.72 -3.35
C ILE A 63 11.20 0.74 -3.79
N LYS A 64 11.44 0.97 -5.09
CA LYS A 64 12.77 0.91 -5.68
C LYS A 64 13.65 2.05 -5.19
N ASN A 65 14.90 1.75 -4.86
CA ASN A 65 15.91 2.76 -4.55
C ASN A 65 16.43 3.43 -5.82
N GLU A 66 15.72 4.43 -6.27
CA GLU A 66 16.05 5.24 -7.45
C GLU A 66 15.41 6.62 -7.35
N ARG A 67 15.88 7.55 -8.16
CA ARG A 67 15.24 8.85 -8.30
C ARG A 67 13.83 8.68 -8.86
N PHE A 68 12.81 9.30 -8.28
CA PHE A 68 11.39 9.02 -8.49
C PHE A 68 11.07 7.52 -8.29
N PRO A 69 11.13 6.99 -7.06
CA PRO A 69 10.98 5.57 -6.77
C PRO A 69 9.76 4.92 -7.42
N ARG A 70 9.94 3.80 -8.12
CA ARG A 70 8.83 2.97 -8.61
C ARG A 70 8.26 2.13 -7.47
N VAL A 71 6.94 1.88 -7.56
CA VAL A 71 6.24 0.99 -6.62
C VAL A 71 5.56 -0.11 -7.43
N PHE A 72 6.01 -1.35 -7.22
CA PHE A 72 5.54 -2.52 -7.96
C PHE A 72 5.65 -3.78 -7.11
N TYR A 73 4.97 -4.85 -7.50
CA TYR A 73 5.15 -6.14 -6.85
C TYR A 73 6.31 -6.90 -7.50
N THR A 74 7.02 -7.70 -6.69
CA THR A 74 8.11 -8.56 -7.15
C THR A 74 8.20 -9.81 -6.27
N ARG A 75 8.73 -10.90 -6.83
CA ARG A 75 9.08 -12.09 -6.07
C ARG A 75 10.60 -12.19 -5.81
N ARG A 76 11.36 -11.22 -6.33
CA ARG A 76 12.80 -11.18 -6.16
C ARG A 76 13.19 -10.08 -5.19
N LEU A 77 13.93 -10.45 -4.15
CA LEU A 77 14.54 -9.52 -3.22
C LEU A 77 15.96 -9.23 -3.68
N ILE A 78 16.27 -7.98 -3.97
CA ILE A 78 17.58 -7.54 -4.43
C ILE A 78 18.16 -6.62 -3.36
N LYS A 79 19.40 -6.87 -2.96
CA LYS A 79 20.13 -6.03 -2.00
C LYS A 79 20.74 -4.80 -2.69
N ASP A 80 19.89 -3.85 -3.08
CA ASP A 80 20.26 -2.62 -3.78
C ASP A 80 19.78 -1.34 -3.07
N GLY A 81 19.42 -1.48 -1.79
CA GLY A 81 18.86 -0.38 -0.99
C GLY A 81 17.36 -0.17 -1.21
N SER A 82 16.69 -0.96 -2.06
CA SER A 82 15.24 -0.92 -2.21
C SER A 82 14.52 -1.42 -0.97
N GLU A 83 13.35 -0.87 -0.69
CA GLU A 83 12.49 -1.26 0.44
C GLU A 83 11.49 -2.31 -0.01
N TYR A 84 11.29 -3.36 0.79
CA TYR A 84 10.37 -4.45 0.51
C TYR A 84 9.35 -4.60 1.62
N PHE A 85 8.08 -4.70 1.24
CA PHE A 85 6.93 -4.83 2.12
C PHE A 85 6.20 -6.13 1.78
N GLY A 86 5.91 -6.93 2.78
CA GLY A 86 5.32 -8.25 2.60
C GLY A 86 6.00 -9.30 3.48
N PRO A 87 5.96 -10.60 3.13
CA PRO A 87 5.33 -11.18 1.91
C PRO A 87 3.79 -11.14 1.94
N TYR A 88 3.18 -11.01 0.77
CA TYR A 88 1.72 -11.07 0.62
C TYR A 88 1.28 -12.46 0.16
N SER A 89 0.06 -12.87 0.54
CA SER A 89 -0.47 -14.21 0.25
C SER A 89 -0.66 -14.48 -1.25
N SER A 90 -0.89 -13.45 -2.05
CA SER A 90 -1.04 -13.57 -3.51
C SER A 90 -0.68 -12.28 -4.25
N VAL A 91 -0.44 -12.41 -5.58
CA VAL A 91 -0.25 -11.25 -6.47
C VAL A 91 -1.49 -10.37 -6.49
N ASN A 92 -2.69 -10.95 -6.41
CA ASN A 92 -3.93 -10.19 -6.39
C ASN A 92 -4.03 -9.28 -5.17
N VAL A 93 -3.62 -9.75 -4.00
CA VAL A 93 -3.56 -8.93 -2.77
C VAL A 93 -2.57 -7.79 -2.93
N ALA A 94 -1.36 -8.06 -3.41
CA ALA A 94 -0.35 -7.04 -3.64
C ALA A 94 -0.85 -5.98 -4.66
N ASN A 95 -1.47 -6.41 -5.77
CA ASN A 95 -2.06 -5.51 -6.76
C ASN A 95 -3.21 -4.67 -6.20
N THR A 96 -4.06 -5.25 -5.35
CA THR A 96 -5.15 -4.51 -4.68
C THR A 96 -4.60 -3.35 -3.87
N ILE A 97 -3.53 -3.58 -3.11
CA ILE A 97 -2.87 -2.53 -2.32
C ILE A 97 -2.20 -1.49 -3.22
N ILE A 98 -1.51 -1.91 -4.29
CA ILE A 98 -0.90 -1.00 -5.26
C ILE A 98 -1.97 -0.14 -5.95
N ASN A 99 -3.11 -0.71 -6.32
CA ASN A 99 -4.21 0.02 -6.94
C ASN A 99 -4.84 1.03 -5.96
N LEU A 100 -4.99 0.67 -4.68
CA LEU A 100 -5.39 1.62 -3.65
C LEU A 100 -4.40 2.80 -3.56
N ILE A 101 -3.11 2.51 -3.52
CA ILE A 101 -2.07 3.54 -3.50
C ILE A 101 -2.19 4.45 -4.72
N ARG A 102 -2.34 3.88 -5.92
CA ARG A 102 -2.47 4.63 -7.19
C ARG A 102 -3.70 5.53 -7.25
N SER A 103 -4.79 5.13 -6.61
CA SER A 103 -6.01 5.94 -6.56
C SER A 103 -5.92 7.13 -5.60
N ILE A 104 -4.95 7.13 -4.68
CA ILE A 104 -4.75 8.21 -3.70
C ILE A 104 -3.58 9.10 -4.10
N TYR A 105 -2.47 8.48 -4.54
CA TYR A 105 -1.23 9.16 -4.88
C TYR A 105 -0.76 8.78 -6.28
N PRO A 106 -0.36 9.75 -7.11
CA PRO A 106 0.29 9.45 -8.37
C PRO A 106 1.65 8.81 -8.10
N ILE A 107 1.80 7.57 -8.52
CA ILE A 107 3.05 6.82 -8.45
C ILE A 107 3.52 6.41 -9.84
N ARG A 108 4.83 6.36 -10.00
CA ARG A 108 5.49 6.02 -11.25
C ARG A 108 5.18 4.58 -11.67
N ALA A 109 4.71 4.39 -12.90
CA ALA A 109 4.58 3.10 -13.56
C ALA A 109 5.90 2.67 -14.23
N GLU A 110 5.99 1.46 -14.82
CA GLU A 110 7.27 0.94 -15.35
C GLU A 110 7.72 1.55 -16.68
N ASN A 111 6.81 2.04 -17.52
CA ASN A 111 7.07 2.45 -18.89
C ASN A 111 7.22 3.96 -19.02
N TYR A 112 8.40 4.45 -19.44
CA TYR A 112 8.70 5.88 -19.62
C TYR A 112 9.45 6.15 -20.91
N ASN A 113 9.25 7.39 -21.40
CA ASN A 113 9.95 7.93 -22.56
C ASN A 113 11.41 8.32 -22.28
N PHE A 114 11.88 8.18 -21.04
CA PHE A 114 13.23 8.53 -20.60
C PHE A 114 13.97 7.31 -20.05
N SER A 115 15.22 7.18 -20.41
CA SER A 115 16.10 6.19 -19.79
C SER A 115 16.38 6.55 -18.32
N GLN A 116 16.74 5.56 -17.48
CA GLN A 116 17.10 5.83 -16.08
C GLN A 116 18.31 6.76 -15.98
N LYS A 117 19.22 6.72 -16.94
CA LYS A 117 20.36 7.64 -17.03
C LYS A 117 19.91 9.07 -17.21
N GLU A 118 18.98 9.34 -18.13
CA GLU A 118 18.42 10.65 -18.37
C GLU A 118 17.65 11.17 -17.16
N ILE A 119 16.86 10.32 -16.47
CA ILE A 119 16.15 10.67 -15.24
C ILE A 119 17.15 11.12 -14.17
N ASN A 120 18.25 10.40 -14.00
CA ASN A 120 19.25 10.70 -12.97
C ASN A 120 20.05 11.97 -13.25
N THR A 121 20.29 12.29 -14.53
CA THR A 121 21.12 13.45 -14.93
C THR A 121 20.32 14.74 -15.15
N SER A 122 19.03 14.66 -15.42
CA SER A 122 18.20 15.83 -15.72
C SER A 122 17.88 16.62 -14.45
N LYS A 123 18.20 17.92 -14.42
CA LYS A 123 17.92 18.80 -13.28
C LYS A 123 16.45 19.21 -13.19
N ASP A 124 15.84 19.53 -14.34
CA ASP A 124 14.46 20.03 -14.44
C ASP A 124 13.54 18.97 -15.06
N ILE A 125 13.29 17.89 -14.31
CA ILE A 125 12.41 16.81 -14.74
C ILE A 125 11.18 16.73 -13.82
N PHE A 126 10.01 16.54 -14.42
CA PHE A 126 8.71 16.44 -13.76
C PHE A 126 8.00 15.18 -14.23
N LEU A 127 7.16 14.60 -13.37
CA LEU A 127 6.18 13.62 -13.78
C LEU A 127 4.90 14.31 -14.23
N LYS A 128 4.47 14.02 -15.45
CA LYS A 128 3.17 14.43 -15.95
C LYS A 128 2.12 13.45 -15.50
N THR A 129 1.09 13.95 -14.85
CA THR A 129 -0.02 13.15 -14.31
C THR A 129 -1.32 13.47 -15.00
N HIS A 130 -2.24 12.53 -14.98
CA HIS A 130 -3.62 12.75 -15.36
C HIS A 130 -4.51 12.03 -14.33
N SER A 131 -5.52 12.71 -13.84
CA SER A 131 -6.51 12.12 -12.93
C SER A 131 -7.79 11.83 -13.70
N SER A 132 -8.25 10.57 -13.66
CA SER A 132 -9.51 10.16 -14.25
C SER A 132 -10.26 9.30 -13.26
N LYS A 133 -11.48 9.71 -12.87
CA LYS A 133 -12.40 8.98 -11.98
C LYS A 133 -11.71 8.45 -10.69
N GLY A 134 -10.90 9.28 -10.04
CA GLY A 134 -10.19 8.91 -8.81
C GLY A 134 -8.91 8.08 -8.99
N ASN A 135 -8.53 7.75 -10.24
CA ASN A 135 -7.29 7.06 -10.54
C ASN A 135 -6.28 8.02 -11.15
N PHE A 136 -5.05 8.01 -10.64
CA PHE A 136 -3.95 8.76 -11.22
C PHE A 136 -3.25 7.96 -12.30
N LEU A 137 -3.21 8.52 -13.52
CA LEU A 137 -2.37 8.03 -14.60
C LEU A 137 -1.12 8.91 -14.68
N VAL A 138 0.05 8.30 -14.57
CA VAL A 138 1.31 8.98 -14.81
C VAL A 138 1.66 8.82 -16.28
N LEU A 139 1.64 9.91 -17.03
CA LEU A 139 1.87 9.91 -18.49
C LEU A 139 3.35 9.91 -18.87
N GLY A 140 4.23 9.97 -17.90
CA GLY A 140 5.67 9.91 -18.09
C GLY A 140 6.41 11.14 -17.60
N PHE A 141 7.71 11.19 -17.92
CA PHE A 141 8.53 12.33 -17.58
C PHE A 141 8.41 13.45 -18.62
N SER A 142 8.51 14.68 -18.16
CA SER A 142 8.55 15.88 -18.99
C SER A 142 9.65 16.81 -18.50
N LYS A 143 10.24 17.59 -19.42
CA LYS A 143 11.06 18.74 -19.04
C LYS A 143 10.17 19.80 -18.41
N LYS A 144 10.78 20.77 -17.69
CA LYS A 144 10.07 21.86 -17.05
C LYS A 144 9.02 22.46 -18.00
N PRO A 145 7.72 22.41 -17.63
CA PRO A 145 6.67 22.99 -18.46
C PRO A 145 6.78 24.51 -18.46
N LYS A 146 6.37 25.16 -19.55
CA LYS A 146 6.32 26.65 -19.65
C LYS A 146 5.36 27.23 -18.62
N VAL A 147 4.28 26.49 -18.30
CA VAL A 147 3.30 26.82 -17.25
C VAL A 147 3.24 25.61 -16.31
N ILE A 148 3.46 25.85 -15.03
CA ILE A 148 3.30 24.82 -14.00
C ILE A 148 1.79 24.68 -13.74
N SER A 149 1.21 23.56 -14.17
CA SER A 149 -0.16 23.16 -13.82
C SER A 149 -0.11 22.02 -12.79
N ASP A 150 -1.25 21.73 -12.16
CA ASP A 150 -1.40 20.63 -11.19
C ASP A 150 -1.14 19.25 -11.80
N ASP A 151 -1.04 19.17 -13.14
CA ASP A 151 -0.69 17.94 -13.85
C ASP A 151 0.80 17.58 -13.74
N PHE A 152 1.63 18.45 -13.18
CA PHE A 152 3.07 18.23 -13.09
C PHE A 152 3.54 18.12 -11.64
N ILE A 153 4.22 17.02 -11.33
CA ILE A 153 4.77 16.74 -10.00
C ILE A 153 6.28 16.83 -10.06
N ASN A 154 6.86 17.69 -9.23
CA ASN A 154 8.30 17.77 -9.05
C ASN A 154 8.81 16.65 -8.12
N GLU A 155 10.13 16.49 -8.03
CA GLU A 155 10.77 15.43 -7.26
C GLU A 155 10.42 15.51 -5.76
N GLN A 156 10.36 16.70 -5.18
CA GLN A 156 10.03 16.88 -3.78
C GLN A 156 8.61 16.46 -3.45
N GLN A 157 7.64 16.90 -4.29
CA GLN A 157 6.23 16.48 -4.16
C GLN A 157 6.08 14.96 -4.31
N TYR A 158 6.82 14.37 -5.28
CA TYR A 158 6.81 12.93 -5.48
C TYR A 158 7.37 12.17 -4.28
N ASN A 159 8.49 12.61 -3.71
CA ASN A 159 9.09 12.01 -2.52
C ASN A 159 8.16 12.10 -1.30
N ASN A 160 7.40 13.19 -1.17
CA ASN A 160 6.35 13.29 -0.16
C ASN A 160 5.26 12.23 -0.37
N ASN A 161 4.80 12.02 -1.61
CA ASN A 161 3.86 10.94 -1.92
C ASN A 161 4.42 9.57 -1.54
N ILE A 162 5.69 9.29 -1.86
CA ILE A 162 6.35 8.04 -1.46
C ILE A 162 6.42 7.88 0.07
N SER A 163 6.57 8.97 0.82
CA SER A 163 6.52 8.90 2.29
C SER A 163 5.15 8.46 2.81
N PHE A 164 4.06 8.91 2.16
CA PHE A 164 2.70 8.44 2.48
C PHE A 164 2.48 7.00 2.03
N VAL A 165 3.02 6.59 0.87
CA VAL A 165 3.00 5.19 0.41
C VAL A 165 3.64 4.27 1.46
N ARG A 166 4.79 4.64 2.02
CA ARG A 166 5.42 3.88 3.13
C ARG A 166 4.49 3.75 4.34
N LYS A 167 3.77 4.82 4.69
CA LYS A 167 2.81 4.80 5.81
C LYS A 167 1.64 3.83 5.53
N ILE A 168 1.12 3.81 4.29
CA ILE A 168 0.09 2.86 3.87
C ILE A 168 0.60 1.43 3.99
N LEU A 169 1.77 1.13 3.41
CA LEU A 169 2.38 -0.20 3.43
C LEU A 169 2.75 -0.69 4.84
N ASN A 170 2.92 0.23 5.78
CA ASN A 170 3.08 -0.06 7.21
C ASN A 170 1.75 -0.13 7.99
N GLY A 171 0.59 -0.16 7.32
CA GLY A 171 -0.71 -0.31 7.95
C GLY A 171 -1.26 0.95 8.64
N LYS A 172 -0.71 2.14 8.35
CA LYS A 172 -1.12 3.40 8.99
C LYS A 172 -2.22 4.12 8.22
N LEU A 173 -3.24 3.41 7.73
CA LEU A 173 -4.35 3.99 6.94
C LEU A 173 -5.15 5.05 7.70
N GLY A 174 -5.37 4.86 9.00
CA GLY A 174 -6.05 5.86 9.84
C GLY A 174 -5.33 7.20 9.87
N LEU A 175 -4.00 7.20 9.92
CA LEU A 175 -3.19 8.41 9.87
C LEU A 175 -3.29 9.11 8.50
N ILE A 176 -3.28 8.33 7.42
CA ILE A 176 -3.44 8.87 6.05
C ILE A 176 -4.79 9.52 5.91
N LYS A 177 -5.87 8.86 6.35
CA LYS A 177 -7.22 9.40 6.30
C LYS A 177 -7.36 10.70 7.10
N LYS A 178 -6.71 10.77 8.28
CA LYS A 178 -6.66 12.00 9.08
C LYS A 178 -5.98 13.12 8.30
N ASN A 179 -4.78 12.88 7.75
CA ASN A 179 -4.05 13.89 6.98
C ASN A 179 -4.83 14.38 5.76
N LEU A 180 -5.49 13.49 5.01
CA LEU A 180 -6.34 13.88 3.87
C LEU A 180 -7.52 14.74 4.32
N ARG A 181 -8.11 14.46 5.49
CA ARG A 181 -9.20 15.26 6.05
C ARG A 181 -8.71 16.64 6.48
N ASP A 182 -7.55 16.73 7.11
CA ASP A 182 -6.96 18.00 7.54
C ASP A 182 -6.67 18.90 6.31
N GLU A 183 -6.10 18.34 5.23
CA GLU A 183 -5.88 19.08 3.98
C GLU A 183 -7.20 19.49 3.30
N MET A 184 -8.21 18.62 3.27
CA MET A 184 -9.55 18.94 2.76
C MET A 184 -10.15 20.15 3.49
N LEU A 185 -10.10 20.17 4.82
CA LEU A 185 -10.62 21.26 5.61
C LEU A 185 -9.86 22.56 5.39
N LYS A 186 -8.53 22.49 5.25
CA LYS A 186 -7.68 23.63 4.96
C LYS A 186 -8.03 24.28 3.62
N PHE A 187 -8.21 23.49 2.55
CA PHE A 187 -8.61 24.01 1.24
C PHE A 187 -10.04 24.57 1.26
N SER A 188 -10.96 23.91 1.96
CA SER A 188 -12.32 24.41 2.16
C SER A 188 -12.34 25.76 2.87
N ALA A 189 -11.51 25.96 3.90
CA ALA A 189 -11.40 27.25 4.61
C ALA A 189 -10.83 28.37 3.74
N GLN A 190 -10.08 28.04 2.69
CA GLN A 190 -9.56 28.97 1.68
C GLN A 190 -10.51 29.16 0.50
N SER A 191 -11.76 28.66 0.57
CA SER A 191 -12.73 28.65 -0.52
C SER A 191 -12.27 27.96 -1.80
N LYS A 192 -11.28 27.08 -1.71
CA LYS A 192 -10.76 26.24 -2.81
C LYS A 192 -11.51 24.93 -2.85
N PHE A 193 -12.76 24.98 -3.33
CA PHE A 193 -13.70 23.87 -3.23
C PHE A 193 -13.35 22.69 -4.15
N GLU A 194 -12.74 22.95 -5.31
CA GLU A 194 -12.30 21.89 -6.24
C GLU A 194 -11.18 21.06 -5.64
N GLU A 195 -10.18 21.69 -5.03
CA GLU A 195 -9.09 21.02 -4.35
C GLU A 195 -9.61 20.26 -3.12
N ALA A 196 -10.52 20.86 -2.33
CA ALA A 196 -11.15 20.17 -1.20
C ALA A 196 -11.93 18.93 -1.67
N GLN A 197 -12.65 19.03 -2.79
CA GLN A 197 -13.38 17.89 -3.38
C GLN A 197 -12.42 16.75 -3.78
N ALA A 198 -11.27 17.06 -4.38
CA ALA A 198 -10.25 16.06 -4.73
C ALA A 198 -9.75 15.28 -3.50
N TYR A 199 -9.55 15.95 -2.37
CA TYR A 199 -9.20 15.27 -1.11
C TYR A 199 -10.35 14.42 -0.55
N LYS A 200 -11.59 14.90 -0.66
CA LYS A 200 -12.79 14.13 -0.27
C LYS A 200 -12.91 12.84 -1.07
N GLU A 201 -12.67 12.87 -2.37
CA GLU A 201 -12.69 11.69 -3.23
C GLU A 201 -11.64 10.65 -2.81
N LYS A 202 -10.43 11.07 -2.44
CA LYS A 202 -9.39 10.19 -1.90
C LYS A 202 -9.83 9.52 -0.59
N ILE A 203 -10.52 10.24 0.28
CA ILE A 203 -11.09 9.69 1.53
C ILE A 203 -12.15 8.65 1.19
N ILE A 204 -13.06 8.94 0.25
CA ILE A 204 -14.10 8.01 -0.20
C ILE A 204 -13.47 6.73 -0.77
N VAL A 205 -12.39 6.84 -1.53
CA VAL A 205 -11.65 5.68 -2.04
C VAL A 205 -11.15 4.79 -0.90
N ILE A 206 -10.55 5.38 0.14
CA ILE A 206 -10.12 4.63 1.33
C ILE A 206 -11.33 3.99 2.03
N ASP A 207 -12.43 4.73 2.21
CA ASP A 207 -13.64 4.23 2.85
C ASP A 207 -14.27 3.06 2.08
N ASN A 208 -14.33 3.16 0.75
CA ASN A 208 -14.82 2.09 -0.11
C ASN A 208 -13.93 0.84 -0.06
N TYR A 209 -12.62 1.00 0.03
CA TYR A 209 -11.72 -0.13 0.28
C TYR A 209 -11.94 -0.74 1.66
N GLN A 210 -12.18 0.11 2.65
CA GLN A 210 -12.47 -0.32 4.01
C GLN A 210 -13.83 -1.03 4.11
N SER A 211 -14.88 -0.56 3.44
CA SER A 211 -16.22 -1.14 3.49
C SER A 211 -16.34 -2.46 2.72
N ARG A 212 -15.65 -2.63 1.60
CA ARG A 212 -15.64 -3.88 0.83
C ARG A 212 -15.11 -5.06 1.64
N SER A 213 -14.24 -4.81 2.61
CA SER A 213 -13.72 -5.86 3.48
C SER A 213 -14.61 -6.15 4.69
N THR A 214 -15.54 -5.27 5.05
CA THR A 214 -16.51 -5.49 6.14
C THR A 214 -17.73 -6.33 5.71
N ILE A 215 -17.91 -6.65 4.43
CA ILE A 215 -19.06 -7.45 3.92
C ILE A 215 -18.87 -8.95 4.15
N VAL A 216 -17.77 -9.41 4.73
CA VAL A 216 -17.60 -10.82 5.08
C VAL A 216 -18.08 -11.05 6.51
N ASN A 217 -19.40 -11.31 6.60
CA ASN A 217 -20.08 -11.96 7.71
C ASN A 217 -20.50 -11.09 8.92
N PRO A 218 -21.73 -10.52 8.90
CA PRO A 218 -22.30 -9.83 10.06
C PRO A 218 -22.71 -10.79 11.21
N LYS A 219 -22.39 -12.09 11.15
CA LYS A 219 -22.78 -13.12 12.14
C LYS A 219 -21.66 -13.59 13.05
N ILE A 220 -20.48 -12.99 13.04
CA ILE A 220 -19.46 -13.26 14.06
C ILE A 220 -19.55 -12.15 15.12
N ASN A 221 -20.64 -12.12 15.83
CA ASN A 221 -20.69 -11.56 17.17
C ASN A 221 -19.94 -12.53 18.09
N ILE A 222 -18.89 -11.96 18.74
CA ILE A 222 -18.33 -12.38 20.04
C ILE A 222 -18.46 -13.88 20.30
N VAL A 223 -17.43 -14.62 19.97
CA VAL A 223 -17.20 -15.92 20.61
C VAL A 223 -16.33 -15.64 21.82
N GLU A 224 -16.98 -15.46 22.97
CA GLU A 224 -16.33 -15.68 24.26
C GLU A 224 -16.02 -17.18 24.38
N VAL A 225 -14.74 -17.52 24.57
CA VAL A 225 -14.26 -18.80 25.05
C VAL A 225 -13.31 -18.53 26.20
#